data_463aa2e818f76707c2f0433e2a3bccd1
#
_entry.id   463aa2e818f76707c2f0433e2a3bccd1
#
_cell.length_a   1.000
_cell.length_b   1.000
_cell.length_c   1.000
_cell.angle_alpha   90.00
_cell.angle_beta   90.00
_cell.angle_gamma   90.00
#
_symmetry.space_group_name_H-M   'P 1'
#
loop_
_entity.id
_entity.type
_entity.pdbx_description
1 polymer ?
#
loop_
_entity_poly.entity_id
_entity_poly.type
_entity_poly.pdbx_seq_one_letter_code
_entity_poly.pdbx_strand_id
1 'polypeptide(L)'
;MAKRIYTCATMSHSMRVSLGLAVAALTTATVVTVAQTPYVPRQNDRPTPVDGDEPGFQSIFDGATLAGWEGNPAYWRAENGTIVGEITPDTVLKSNTFVVWRGGRPKDFELKLEYRITAAGNSGINYRSAIVPDTVTPDNKFAMRGYQFDLDGARRYPGNNYEEKGRLFLAVRGQVTRVVGGRPPVLVSTIGDGSQLAAVATDDWNSVHISARGNTLVHMLNGRLMSVVIDDDAPNRPVDGLIGVQVHVGPPMKVEYRNIRLKNW
;
A
#
# COMPACT_ATOMS: atom_id res chain seq x y z
N MET A 1 -76.03 -35.91 37.10
CA MET A 1 -76.24 -35.63 38.55
C MET A 1 -75.33 -34.44 38.93
N ALA A 2 -75.97 -33.52 39.62
CA ALA A 2 -75.45 -32.40 40.42
C ALA A 2 -74.80 -31.20 39.70
N LYS A 3 -75.68 -30.20 39.65
CA LYS A 3 -75.42 -28.75 39.61
C LYS A 3 -74.55 -28.28 40.78
N ARG A 4 -73.71 -27.30 40.60
CA ARG A 4 -73.59 -26.20 41.59
C ARG A 4 -73.26 -24.90 40.88
N ILE A 5 -74.14 -23.97 41.14
CA ILE A 5 -74.13 -22.54 40.87
C ILE A 5 -73.32 -21.88 41.98
N TYR A 6 -72.43 -20.93 41.67
CA TYR A 6 -72.15 -19.86 42.66
C TYR A 6 -71.99 -18.52 41.95
N THR A 7 -72.59 -17.60 42.57
CA THR A 7 -73.00 -16.24 42.38
C THR A 7 -71.87 -15.22 42.17
N CYS A 8 -72.24 -14.24 41.41
CA CYS A 8 -71.78 -12.85 41.23
C CYS A 8 -71.12 -12.19 42.45
N ALA A 9 -70.03 -11.49 42.26
CA ALA A 9 -69.67 -10.33 43.06
C ALA A 9 -69.00 -9.27 42.13
N THR A 10 -69.75 -8.23 41.94
CA THR A 10 -69.36 -6.96 41.32
C THR A 10 -68.39 -6.22 42.23
N MET A 11 -67.21 -5.90 41.77
CA MET A 11 -66.37 -4.88 42.36
C MET A 11 -66.02 -3.83 41.33
N SER A 12 -66.65 -2.67 41.52
CA SER A 12 -66.30 -1.42 40.84
C SER A 12 -64.89 -0.96 41.23
N HIS A 13 -63.99 -0.86 40.25
CA HIS A 13 -62.78 -0.11 40.45
C HIS A 13 -62.72 1.06 39.46
N SER A 14 -62.84 2.22 40.05
CA SER A 14 -62.63 3.51 39.38
C SER A 14 -61.24 3.64 38.85
N MET A 15 -61.12 3.67 37.54
CA MET A 15 -59.88 3.90 36.83
C MET A 15 -59.59 5.41 36.86
N ARG A 16 -58.60 5.82 37.64
CA ARG A 16 -58.02 7.18 37.59
C ARG A 16 -57.05 7.23 36.37
N VAL A 17 -57.45 7.94 35.34
CA VAL A 17 -56.61 8.29 34.21
C VAL A 17 -55.69 9.44 34.65
N SER A 18 -54.43 9.12 34.88
CA SER A 18 -53.40 10.14 35.07
C SER A 18 -52.87 10.60 33.69
N LEU A 19 -53.23 11.80 33.32
CA LEU A 19 -52.76 12.46 32.11
C LEU A 19 -51.32 12.95 32.36
N GLY A 20 -50.32 12.18 31.93
CA GLY A 20 -48.92 12.58 31.95
C GLY A 20 -48.63 13.48 30.76
N LEU A 21 -48.39 14.78 30.99
CA LEU A 21 -47.84 15.67 29.99
C LEU A 21 -46.37 15.29 29.74
N ALA A 22 -46.09 14.68 28.59
CA ALA A 22 -44.72 14.55 28.09
C ALA A 22 -44.29 15.85 27.42
N VAL A 23 -43.46 16.62 28.11
CA VAL A 23 -42.80 17.79 27.53
C VAL A 23 -41.63 17.28 26.68
N ALA A 24 -41.79 17.25 25.34
CA ALA A 24 -40.70 16.99 24.40
C ALA A 24 -39.81 18.25 24.29
N ALA A 25 -38.64 18.22 24.92
CA ALA A 25 -37.63 19.26 24.73
C ALA A 25 -36.99 19.10 23.33
N LEU A 26 -37.39 19.93 22.37
CA LEU A 26 -36.70 20.07 21.10
C LEU A 26 -35.36 20.81 21.35
N THR A 27 -34.27 20.09 21.39
CA THR A 27 -32.94 20.67 21.33
C THR A 27 -32.63 21.03 19.86
N THR A 28 -32.80 22.27 19.48
CA THR A 28 -32.32 22.79 18.21
C THR A 28 -30.80 22.89 18.27
N ALA A 29 -30.08 21.96 17.62
CA ALA A 29 -28.65 22.08 17.39
C ALA A 29 -28.41 23.21 16.38
N THR A 30 -27.90 24.33 16.85
CA THR A 30 -27.47 25.42 15.99
C THR A 30 -26.17 24.99 15.31
N VAL A 31 -26.22 24.65 14.02
CA VAL A 31 -25.02 24.42 13.20
C VAL A 31 -24.40 25.79 12.96
N VAL A 32 -23.33 26.10 13.67
CA VAL A 32 -22.50 27.27 13.39
C VAL A 32 -21.68 26.97 12.15
N THR A 33 -22.14 27.41 10.99
CA THR A 33 -21.32 27.45 9.77
C THR A 33 -20.29 28.54 9.94
N VAL A 34 -19.05 28.17 10.25
CA VAL A 34 -17.91 29.10 10.17
C VAL A 34 -17.69 29.40 8.69
N ALA A 35 -18.04 30.60 8.25
CA ALA A 35 -17.73 31.05 6.91
C ALA A 35 -16.20 31.12 6.78
N GLN A 36 -15.64 30.24 5.95
CA GLN A 36 -14.21 30.29 5.64
C GLN A 36 -13.94 31.56 4.84
N THR A 37 -13.03 32.38 5.36
CA THR A 37 -12.53 33.55 4.62
C THR A 37 -11.91 33.06 3.31
N PRO A 38 -12.23 33.68 2.15
CA PRO A 38 -11.62 33.29 0.87
C PRO A 38 -10.09 33.36 0.96
N TYR A 39 -9.43 32.31 0.49
CA TYR A 39 -7.97 32.28 0.39
C TYR A 39 -7.49 33.34 -0.62
N VAL A 40 -6.60 34.23 -0.16
CA VAL A 40 -5.91 35.17 -1.03
C VAL A 40 -4.46 34.74 -1.17
N PRO A 41 -3.99 34.34 -2.37
CA PRO A 41 -2.62 33.89 -2.59
C PRO A 41 -1.60 34.98 -2.23
N ARG A 42 -0.49 34.56 -1.61
CA ARG A 42 0.65 35.40 -1.25
C ARG A 42 1.91 34.86 -1.89
N GLN A 43 2.89 35.68 -2.22
CA GLN A 43 4.16 35.33 -2.85
C GLN A 43 4.94 34.24 -2.07
N ASN A 44 4.79 34.19 -0.76
CA ASN A 44 5.49 33.21 0.10
C ASN A 44 4.70 31.97 0.42
N ASP A 45 3.49 31.81 -0.12
CA ASP A 45 2.71 30.60 0.12
C ASP A 45 3.42 29.40 -0.48
N ARG A 46 3.39 28.30 0.25
CA ARG A 46 3.96 27.02 -0.16
C ARG A 46 2.88 25.95 -0.09
N PRO A 47 2.93 24.93 -0.94
CA PRO A 47 2.05 23.77 -0.80
C PRO A 47 2.17 23.18 0.60
N THR A 48 1.02 22.98 1.24
CA THR A 48 0.97 22.31 2.54
C THR A 48 0.87 20.81 2.31
N PRO A 49 1.65 19.97 3.00
CA PRO A 49 1.45 18.53 2.98
C PRO A 49 0.04 18.19 3.43
N VAL A 50 -0.61 17.27 2.72
CA VAL A 50 -1.91 16.73 3.12
C VAL A 50 -1.65 15.53 4.04
N ASP A 51 -2.05 15.65 5.30
CA ASP A 51 -2.03 14.53 6.24
C ASP A 51 -3.31 13.71 6.07
N GLY A 52 -3.18 12.37 6.03
CA GLY A 52 -4.30 11.46 5.97
C GLY A 52 -4.69 11.02 4.56
N ASP A 53 -5.98 10.76 4.37
CA ASP A 53 -6.48 10.20 3.11
C ASP A 53 -6.55 11.26 2.02
N GLU A 54 -5.61 11.20 1.10
CA GLU A 54 -5.64 12.02 -0.11
C GLU A 54 -6.77 11.59 -1.06
N PRO A 55 -7.45 12.53 -1.73
CA PRO A 55 -8.54 12.21 -2.64
C PRO A 55 -8.13 11.20 -3.72
N GLY A 56 -8.95 10.14 -3.86
CA GLY A 56 -8.77 9.10 -4.88
C GLY A 56 -7.89 7.92 -4.45
N PHE A 57 -7.21 7.97 -3.30
CA PHE A 57 -6.53 6.80 -2.75
C PHE A 57 -7.51 5.87 -2.03
N GLN A 58 -7.36 4.58 -2.29
CA GLN A 58 -8.10 3.52 -1.63
C GLN A 58 -7.13 2.56 -0.95
N SER A 59 -7.42 2.14 0.27
CA SER A 59 -6.65 1.09 0.94
C SER A 59 -6.83 -0.24 0.19
N ILE A 60 -5.72 -0.91 -0.10
CA ILE A 60 -5.70 -2.25 -0.69
C ILE A 60 -5.19 -3.32 0.30
N PHE A 61 -4.99 -2.93 1.56
CA PHE A 61 -4.73 -3.81 2.68
C PHE A 61 -5.62 -3.38 3.85
N ASP A 62 -6.34 -4.33 4.44
CA ASP A 62 -7.32 -4.07 5.51
C ASP A 62 -6.71 -3.85 6.90
N GLY A 63 -5.38 -4.04 7.02
CA GLY A 63 -4.67 -3.93 8.29
C GLY A 63 -4.82 -5.15 9.21
N ALA A 64 -5.58 -6.17 8.83
CA ALA A 64 -5.91 -7.29 9.71
C ALA A 64 -5.65 -8.65 9.08
N THR A 65 -5.92 -8.80 7.78
CA THR A 65 -5.86 -10.09 7.08
C THR A 65 -5.14 -9.97 5.75
N LEU A 66 -4.79 -11.11 5.13
CA LEU A 66 -4.32 -11.15 3.75
C LEU A 66 -5.48 -11.25 2.73
N ALA A 67 -6.70 -10.81 3.07
CA ALA A 67 -7.80 -10.78 2.12
C ALA A 67 -7.44 -9.95 0.88
N GLY A 68 -7.58 -10.55 -0.31
CA GLY A 68 -7.16 -9.92 -1.56
C GLY A 68 -5.66 -10.00 -1.86
N TRP A 69 -4.86 -10.59 -0.98
CA TRP A 69 -3.44 -10.87 -1.16
C TRP A 69 -3.18 -12.37 -1.15
N GLU A 70 -2.31 -12.84 -2.01
CA GLU A 70 -1.97 -14.26 -2.16
C GLU A 70 -0.46 -14.46 -2.16
N GLY A 71 0.03 -15.31 -1.25
CA GLY A 71 1.45 -15.63 -1.08
C GLY A 71 1.63 -16.98 -0.39
N ASN A 72 2.86 -17.45 -0.30
CA ASN A 72 3.16 -18.67 0.44
C ASN A 72 3.08 -18.42 1.96
N PRO A 73 2.18 -19.07 2.71
CA PRO A 73 2.00 -18.82 4.14
C PRO A 73 3.21 -19.22 5.00
N ALA A 74 4.17 -19.95 4.46
CA ALA A 74 5.44 -20.23 5.14
C ALA A 74 6.29 -18.95 5.33
N TYR A 75 6.09 -17.94 4.48
CA TYR A 75 6.86 -16.68 4.50
C TYR A 75 5.99 -15.46 4.76
N TRP A 76 4.67 -15.52 4.50
CA TRP A 76 3.80 -14.36 4.51
C TRP A 76 2.63 -14.50 5.47
N ARG A 77 2.36 -13.47 6.28
CA ARG A 77 1.22 -13.38 7.18
C ARG A 77 0.77 -11.93 7.37
N ALA A 78 -0.43 -11.73 7.85
CA ALA A 78 -0.87 -10.46 8.41
C ALA A 78 -0.70 -10.51 9.92
N GLU A 79 -0.07 -9.47 10.49
CA GLU A 79 0.22 -9.40 11.92
C GLU A 79 0.36 -7.93 12.36
N ASN A 80 -0.29 -7.56 13.47
CA ASN A 80 -0.16 -6.23 14.09
C ASN A 80 -0.33 -5.05 13.13
N GLY A 81 -1.32 -5.10 12.23
CA GLY A 81 -1.57 -4.03 11.27
C GLY A 81 -0.67 -4.03 10.04
N THR A 82 0.12 -5.08 9.85
CA THR A 82 1.11 -5.16 8.77
C THR A 82 1.00 -6.45 7.96
N ILE A 83 1.41 -6.40 6.70
CA ILE A 83 1.82 -7.59 5.95
C ILE A 83 3.27 -7.87 6.32
N VAL A 84 3.53 -9.03 6.89
CA VAL A 84 4.85 -9.49 7.31
C VAL A 84 5.39 -10.50 6.32
N GLY A 85 6.59 -10.24 5.79
CA GLY A 85 7.41 -11.20 5.07
C GLY A 85 8.63 -11.59 5.89
N GLU A 86 8.87 -12.90 6.06
CA GLU A 86 9.93 -13.35 6.97
C GLU A 86 10.62 -14.62 6.48
N ILE A 87 11.94 -14.64 6.61
CA ILE A 87 12.77 -15.84 6.54
C ILE A 87 13.35 -16.07 7.94
N THR A 88 13.07 -17.25 8.49
CA THR A 88 13.66 -17.72 9.75
C THR A 88 14.79 -18.71 9.46
N PRO A 89 15.63 -19.09 10.46
CA PRO A 89 16.60 -20.17 10.27
C PRO A 89 16.00 -21.49 9.81
N ASP A 90 14.72 -21.72 10.11
CA ASP A 90 13.99 -22.97 9.77
C ASP A 90 13.26 -22.89 8.43
N THR A 91 13.12 -21.68 7.84
CA THR A 91 12.41 -21.48 6.57
C THR A 91 13.37 -21.04 5.46
N VAL A 92 14.11 -22.01 4.88
CA VAL A 92 15.08 -21.72 3.81
C VAL A 92 14.35 -21.37 2.51
N LEU A 93 14.58 -20.13 2.02
CA LEU A 93 14.09 -19.68 0.73
C LEU A 93 15.11 -19.97 -0.38
N LYS A 94 14.67 -20.63 -1.46
CA LYS A 94 15.54 -21.00 -2.60
C LYS A 94 15.52 -19.97 -3.74
N SER A 95 14.46 -19.19 -3.83
CA SER A 95 14.28 -18.12 -4.83
C SER A 95 13.34 -17.06 -4.29
N ASN A 96 13.45 -15.82 -4.82
CA ASN A 96 12.59 -14.71 -4.43
C ASN A 96 11.11 -15.06 -4.52
N THR A 97 10.36 -14.83 -3.45
CA THR A 97 8.91 -15.07 -3.40
C THR A 97 8.16 -13.81 -3.03
N PHE A 98 6.89 -13.75 -3.41
CA PHE A 98 6.07 -12.55 -3.26
C PHE A 98 4.74 -12.87 -2.58
N VAL A 99 4.19 -11.86 -1.90
CA VAL A 99 2.75 -11.80 -1.67
C VAL A 99 2.18 -10.82 -2.68
N VAL A 100 1.14 -11.25 -3.40
CA VAL A 100 0.63 -10.60 -4.62
C VAL A 100 -0.78 -10.12 -4.37
N TRP A 101 -1.03 -8.83 -4.61
CA TRP A 101 -2.38 -8.28 -4.59
C TRP A 101 -3.18 -8.75 -5.80
N ARG A 102 -4.40 -9.29 -5.54
CA ARG A 102 -5.30 -9.85 -6.55
C ARG A 102 -6.47 -8.92 -6.93
N GLY A 103 -6.54 -7.74 -6.34
CA GLY A 103 -7.65 -6.81 -6.57
C GLY A 103 -7.64 -6.10 -7.92
N GLY A 104 -6.62 -6.29 -8.77
CA GLY A 104 -6.59 -5.72 -10.11
C GLY A 104 -5.23 -5.72 -10.78
N ARG A 105 -5.18 -5.08 -11.94
CA ARG A 105 -3.97 -4.89 -12.77
C ARG A 105 -3.84 -3.40 -13.13
N PRO A 106 -3.39 -2.55 -12.21
CA PRO A 106 -3.28 -1.12 -12.48
C PRO A 106 -2.32 -0.82 -13.63
N LYS A 107 -2.73 0.12 -14.48
CA LYS A 107 -1.97 0.62 -15.62
C LYS A 107 -1.29 1.93 -15.28
N ASP A 108 -2.06 2.99 -15.11
CA ASP A 108 -1.62 4.29 -14.68
C ASP A 108 -2.11 4.52 -13.25
N PHE A 109 -1.19 4.71 -12.30
CA PHE A 109 -1.53 4.72 -10.88
C PHE A 109 -0.51 5.46 -10.03
N GLU A 110 -0.93 5.77 -8.80
CA GLU A 110 -0.04 6.07 -7.69
C GLU A 110 -0.21 4.99 -6.60
N LEU A 111 0.91 4.50 -6.07
CA LEU A 111 0.94 3.55 -4.96
C LEU A 111 1.71 4.19 -3.81
N LYS A 112 1.08 4.25 -2.63
CA LYS A 112 1.71 4.70 -1.40
C LYS A 112 1.65 3.60 -0.36
N LEU A 113 2.75 3.42 0.36
CA LEU A 113 2.83 2.46 1.46
C LEU A 113 3.99 2.84 2.39
N GLU A 114 4.04 2.16 3.52
CA GLU A 114 5.17 2.23 4.43
C GLU A 114 5.80 0.85 4.59
N TYR A 115 7.14 0.81 4.73
CA TYR A 115 7.85 -0.41 5.05
C TYR A 115 8.85 -0.21 6.18
N ARG A 116 9.15 -1.32 6.86
CA ARG A 116 10.25 -1.46 7.79
C ARG A 116 10.94 -2.80 7.52
N ILE A 117 12.28 -2.84 7.58
CA ILE A 117 13.05 -4.02 7.23
C ILE A 117 14.25 -4.20 8.15
N THR A 118 14.58 -5.43 8.50
CA THR A 118 15.79 -5.76 9.28
C THR A 118 17.06 -5.45 8.48
N ALA A 119 18.15 -5.13 9.18
CA ALA A 119 19.41 -4.70 8.59
C ALA A 119 19.99 -5.67 7.52
N ALA A 120 19.81 -6.98 7.70
CA ALA A 120 20.24 -8.01 6.73
C ALA A 120 19.24 -8.27 5.62
N GLY A 121 18.05 -7.65 5.69
CA GLY A 121 16.97 -7.90 4.76
C GLY A 121 17.18 -7.27 3.39
N ASN A 122 16.64 -7.93 2.36
CA ASN A 122 16.47 -7.40 1.01
C ASN A 122 15.05 -7.69 0.55
N SER A 123 14.43 -6.73 -0.11
CA SER A 123 13.04 -6.79 -0.53
C SER A 123 12.78 -5.83 -1.70
N GLY A 124 11.53 -5.78 -2.17
CA GLY A 124 11.12 -4.89 -3.25
C GLY A 124 9.60 -4.79 -3.35
N ILE A 125 9.16 -3.72 -3.96
CA ILE A 125 7.74 -3.49 -4.27
C ILE A 125 7.60 -3.60 -5.78
N ASN A 126 7.01 -4.71 -6.23
CA ASN A 126 6.77 -4.98 -7.65
C ASN A 126 5.48 -4.35 -8.12
N TYR A 127 5.50 -3.81 -9.33
CA TYR A 127 4.33 -3.23 -9.98
C TYR A 127 4.39 -3.42 -11.50
N ARG A 128 3.23 -3.32 -12.17
CA ARG A 128 3.06 -3.71 -13.57
C ARG A 128 3.72 -5.05 -13.86
N SER A 129 3.57 -5.99 -12.93
CA SER A 129 4.29 -7.27 -12.95
C SER A 129 3.39 -8.42 -13.34
N ALA A 130 4.00 -9.51 -13.77
CA ALA A 130 3.34 -10.77 -14.08
C ALA A 130 3.91 -11.90 -13.21
N ILE A 131 3.09 -12.91 -12.93
CA ILE A 131 3.56 -14.17 -12.33
C ILE A 131 4.45 -14.88 -13.33
N VAL A 132 5.58 -15.37 -12.89
CA VAL A 132 6.45 -16.22 -13.68
C VAL A 132 5.90 -17.65 -13.68
N PRO A 133 5.74 -18.29 -14.86
CA PRO A 133 5.24 -19.67 -14.91
C PRO A 133 6.10 -20.65 -14.11
N ASP A 134 5.47 -21.66 -13.53
CA ASP A 134 6.14 -22.72 -12.75
C ASP A 134 7.20 -23.48 -13.55
N THR A 135 7.08 -23.53 -14.87
CA THR A 135 8.11 -24.08 -15.78
C THR A 135 9.44 -23.35 -15.73
N VAL A 136 9.42 -22.07 -15.30
CA VAL A 136 10.61 -21.21 -15.16
C VAL A 136 11.11 -21.20 -13.72
N THR A 137 10.20 -21.28 -12.76
CA THR A 137 10.50 -21.28 -11.32
C THR A 137 9.76 -22.43 -10.65
N PRO A 138 10.23 -23.68 -10.83
CA PRO A 138 9.64 -24.84 -10.18
C PRO A 138 9.53 -24.62 -8.66
N ASP A 139 8.43 -25.04 -8.07
CA ASP A 139 8.13 -24.90 -6.64
C ASP A 139 7.93 -23.47 -6.13
N ASN A 140 7.87 -22.46 -7.02
CA ASN A 140 7.64 -21.06 -6.63
C ASN A 140 6.59 -20.38 -7.50
N LYS A 141 5.33 -20.72 -7.28
CA LYS A 141 4.18 -20.15 -7.98
C LYS A 141 3.94 -18.65 -7.70
N PHE A 142 4.70 -18.05 -6.79
CA PHE A 142 4.62 -16.64 -6.43
C PHE A 142 5.85 -15.85 -6.88
N ALA A 143 6.65 -16.38 -7.81
CA ALA A 143 7.69 -15.60 -8.45
C ALA A 143 7.07 -14.56 -9.40
N MET A 144 7.62 -13.33 -9.39
CA MET A 144 7.15 -12.25 -10.24
C MET A 144 8.24 -11.77 -11.19
N ARG A 145 7.80 -11.15 -12.30
CA ARG A 145 8.62 -10.42 -13.25
C ARG A 145 7.99 -9.06 -13.53
N GLY A 146 8.75 -7.98 -13.49
CA GLY A 146 8.29 -6.63 -13.79
C GLY A 146 9.07 -5.56 -13.02
N TYR A 147 8.60 -4.30 -13.08
CA TYR A 147 9.24 -3.21 -12.37
C TYR A 147 9.21 -3.39 -10.87
N GLN A 148 10.28 -2.95 -10.21
CA GLN A 148 10.44 -3.03 -8.77
C GLN A 148 11.01 -1.73 -8.20
N PHE A 149 10.37 -1.20 -7.16
CA PHE A 149 11.00 -0.29 -6.23
C PHE A 149 11.88 -1.13 -5.31
N ASP A 150 13.18 -0.99 -5.46
CA ASP A 150 14.14 -1.78 -4.73
C ASP A 150 14.35 -1.25 -3.32
N LEU A 151 14.53 -2.13 -2.34
CA LEU A 151 14.80 -1.75 -0.95
C LEU A 151 15.61 -2.83 -0.22
N ASP A 152 16.47 -2.41 0.69
CA ASP A 152 17.20 -3.29 1.61
C ASP A 152 17.54 -2.58 2.92
N GLY A 153 17.76 -3.39 3.98
CA GLY A 153 18.12 -2.87 5.28
C GLY A 153 19.53 -2.29 5.37
N ALA A 154 20.44 -2.72 4.49
CA ALA A 154 21.80 -2.19 4.39
C ALA A 154 21.88 -0.85 3.64
N ARG A 155 20.75 -0.32 3.15
CA ARG A 155 20.63 0.95 2.43
C ARG A 155 21.42 1.05 1.14
N ARG A 156 21.70 -0.10 0.48
CA ARG A 156 22.40 -0.16 -0.80
C ARG A 156 21.49 0.19 -1.97
N TYR A 157 20.25 -0.28 -1.91
CA TYR A 157 19.30 -0.26 -3.04
C TYR A 157 18.08 0.66 -2.89
N PRO A 158 17.67 1.16 -1.70
CA PRO A 158 16.41 1.86 -1.58
C PRO A 158 16.24 2.98 -2.60
N GLY A 159 15.12 2.91 -3.34
CA GLY A 159 14.76 3.90 -4.36
C GLY A 159 15.33 3.64 -5.75
N ASN A 160 16.14 2.60 -5.97
CA ASN A 160 16.46 2.17 -7.32
C ASN A 160 15.20 1.71 -8.06
N ASN A 161 15.20 1.87 -9.38
CA ASN A 161 14.23 1.23 -10.25
C ASN A 161 14.87 0.00 -10.89
N TYR A 162 14.39 -1.16 -10.55
CA TYR A 162 14.85 -2.46 -11.01
C TYR A 162 13.75 -3.17 -11.78
N GLU A 163 14.07 -4.01 -12.73
CA GLU A 163 13.10 -4.91 -13.35
C GLU A 163 13.44 -6.35 -13.00
N GLU A 164 12.67 -6.88 -12.04
CA GLU A 164 12.82 -8.27 -11.55
C GLU A 164 12.63 -9.26 -12.70
N LYS A 165 13.61 -10.16 -12.88
CA LYS A 165 13.65 -11.14 -13.98
C LYS A 165 13.48 -10.53 -15.39
N GLY A 166 13.87 -9.25 -15.53
CA GLY A 166 13.79 -8.51 -16.79
C GLY A 166 15.10 -7.86 -17.15
N ARG A 167 15.06 -6.54 -17.42
CA ARG A 167 16.22 -5.73 -17.87
C ARG A 167 17.12 -5.25 -16.72
N LEU A 168 16.87 -5.69 -15.48
CA LEU A 168 17.63 -5.40 -14.26
C LEU A 168 17.56 -3.89 -13.86
N PHE A 169 18.69 -3.24 -13.57
CA PHE A 169 18.70 -1.84 -13.16
C PHE A 169 18.35 -0.89 -14.32
N LEU A 170 17.18 -0.28 -14.23
CA LEU A 170 16.72 0.73 -15.17
C LEU A 170 17.17 2.13 -14.76
N ALA A 171 17.19 2.44 -13.47
CA ALA A 171 17.81 3.62 -12.89
C ALA A 171 18.30 3.31 -11.48
N VAL A 172 19.51 3.73 -11.15
CA VAL A 172 19.93 3.74 -9.76
C VAL A 172 19.52 5.06 -9.10
N ARG A 173 19.41 5.03 -7.80
CA ARG A 173 19.11 6.20 -6.96
C ARG A 173 19.96 7.42 -7.37
N GLY A 174 19.32 8.57 -7.53
CA GLY A 174 19.95 9.82 -8.00
C GLY A 174 19.88 10.03 -9.51
N GLN A 175 19.27 9.12 -10.27
CA GLN A 175 19.26 9.18 -11.73
C GLN A 175 17.87 9.44 -12.33
N VAL A 176 17.86 10.17 -13.44
CA VAL A 176 16.81 10.15 -14.45
C VAL A 176 17.36 9.43 -15.67
N THR A 177 16.74 8.34 -16.08
CA THR A 177 17.20 7.52 -17.21
C THR A 177 16.14 7.40 -18.30
N ARG A 178 16.60 7.13 -19.50
CA ARG A 178 15.76 6.75 -20.65
C ARG A 178 16.13 5.34 -21.07
N VAL A 179 15.16 4.45 -21.13
CA VAL A 179 15.32 3.07 -21.60
C VAL A 179 14.87 3.01 -23.06
N VAL A 180 15.76 2.50 -23.91
CA VAL A 180 15.51 2.28 -25.36
C VAL A 180 15.95 0.87 -25.69
N GLY A 181 15.12 0.12 -26.39
CA GLY A 181 15.39 -1.29 -26.70
C GLY A 181 16.76 -1.55 -27.28
N GLY A 182 17.34 -2.71 -26.94
CA GLY A 182 18.60 -3.20 -27.47
C GLY A 182 19.88 -2.56 -26.90
N ARG A 183 19.78 -1.73 -25.85
CA ARG A 183 20.95 -1.10 -25.20
C ARG A 183 20.70 -0.82 -23.71
N PRO A 184 21.77 -0.62 -22.90
CA PRO A 184 21.63 -0.20 -21.51
C PRO A 184 20.86 1.12 -21.38
N PRO A 185 20.21 1.38 -20.23
CA PRO A 185 19.57 2.65 -19.94
C PRO A 185 20.55 3.83 -20.09
N VAL A 186 20.06 4.92 -20.66
CA VAL A 186 20.86 6.13 -20.91
C VAL A 186 20.57 7.14 -19.80
N LEU A 187 21.62 7.65 -19.14
CA LEU A 187 21.48 8.72 -18.17
C LEU A 187 21.06 10.02 -18.88
N VAL A 188 19.91 10.56 -18.49
CA VAL A 188 19.37 11.83 -19.01
C VAL A 188 19.78 12.99 -18.11
N SER A 189 19.67 12.78 -16.78
CA SER A 189 19.97 13.79 -15.78
C SER A 189 20.23 13.14 -14.42
N THR A 190 20.80 13.91 -13.50
CA THR A 190 20.92 13.54 -12.09
C THR A 190 19.98 14.38 -11.24
N ILE A 191 19.45 13.80 -10.17
CA ILE A 191 18.54 14.44 -9.22
C ILE A 191 19.13 14.54 -7.81
N GLY A 192 20.39 14.14 -7.66
CA GLY A 192 21.11 14.19 -6.40
C GLY A 192 22.23 13.15 -6.35
N ASP A 193 23.06 13.25 -5.33
CA ASP A 193 24.10 12.28 -5.03
C ASP A 193 23.48 11.01 -4.45
N GLY A 194 23.78 9.86 -5.06
CA GLY A 194 23.21 8.58 -4.66
C GLY A 194 23.60 8.15 -3.24
N SER A 195 24.76 8.56 -2.73
CA SER A 195 25.19 8.26 -1.36
C SER A 195 24.43 9.10 -0.31
N GLN A 196 24.22 10.38 -0.61
CA GLN A 196 23.39 11.26 0.22
C GLN A 196 21.94 10.81 0.23
N LEU A 197 21.41 10.39 -0.91
CA LEU A 197 20.07 9.84 -1.01
C LEU A 197 19.92 8.49 -0.27
N ALA A 198 21.00 7.73 -0.07
CA ALA A 198 20.97 6.52 0.75
C ALA A 198 20.61 6.83 2.21
N ALA A 199 21.04 7.97 2.74
CA ALA A 199 20.76 8.40 4.08
C ALA A 199 19.29 8.80 4.33
N VAL A 200 18.48 8.90 3.26
CA VAL A 200 17.03 9.16 3.38
C VAL A 200 16.29 7.98 4.00
N ALA A 201 16.76 6.75 3.76
CA ALA A 201 16.19 5.55 4.40
C ALA A 201 16.54 5.51 5.89
N THR A 202 15.58 5.12 6.71
CA THR A 202 15.71 4.97 8.18
C THR A 202 15.65 3.50 8.58
N ASP A 203 16.02 3.20 9.83
CA ASP A 203 15.93 1.85 10.42
C ASP A 203 14.51 1.52 10.91
N ASP A 204 13.62 2.52 10.95
CA ASP A 204 12.22 2.38 11.29
C ASP A 204 11.35 2.51 10.03
N TRP A 205 10.11 2.95 10.16
CA TRP A 205 9.18 3.09 9.07
C TRP A 205 9.64 4.10 8.01
N ASN A 206 9.59 3.66 6.77
CA ASN A 206 9.91 4.46 5.59
C ASN A 206 8.67 4.58 4.70
N SER A 207 8.31 5.78 4.29
CA SER A 207 7.22 6.01 3.35
C SER A 207 7.71 5.90 1.91
N VAL A 208 6.99 5.13 1.10
CA VAL A 208 7.24 4.96 -0.33
C VAL A 208 6.09 5.55 -1.12
N HIS A 209 6.41 6.26 -2.19
CA HIS A 209 5.45 6.69 -3.20
C HIS A 209 5.98 6.33 -4.57
N ILE A 210 5.24 5.50 -5.29
CA ILE A 210 5.49 5.10 -6.68
C ILE A 210 4.44 5.74 -7.55
N SER A 211 4.86 6.47 -8.60
CA SER A 211 3.96 6.92 -9.66
C SER A 211 4.36 6.25 -10.97
N ALA A 212 3.40 5.59 -11.61
CA ALA A 212 3.57 4.96 -12.92
C ALA A 212 2.50 5.52 -13.87
N ARG A 213 2.92 6.32 -14.85
CA ARG A 213 2.01 6.93 -15.82
C ARG A 213 2.59 6.87 -17.23
N GLY A 214 1.88 6.21 -18.14
CA GLY A 214 2.39 5.96 -19.49
C GLY A 214 3.73 5.20 -19.44
N ASN A 215 4.77 5.81 -19.98
CA ASN A 215 6.14 5.31 -19.99
C ASN A 215 7.01 5.86 -18.86
N THR A 216 6.47 6.69 -17.98
CA THR A 216 7.23 7.36 -16.93
C THR A 216 6.97 6.72 -15.56
N LEU A 217 8.07 6.35 -14.89
CA LEU A 217 8.07 5.71 -13.58
C LEU A 217 8.85 6.59 -12.62
N VAL A 218 8.26 6.92 -11.48
CA VAL A 218 8.85 7.80 -10.47
C VAL A 218 8.86 7.07 -9.13
N HIS A 219 10.04 7.03 -8.51
CA HIS A 219 10.23 6.47 -7.18
C HIS A 219 10.57 7.56 -6.18
N MET A 220 9.83 7.61 -5.08
CA MET A 220 10.09 8.52 -3.96
C MET A 220 10.17 7.73 -2.65
N LEU A 221 11.09 8.13 -1.78
CA LEU A 221 11.28 7.58 -0.44
C LEU A 221 11.31 8.73 0.58
N ASN A 222 10.49 8.65 1.62
CA ASN A 222 10.41 9.67 2.68
C ASN A 222 10.29 11.10 2.11
N GLY A 223 9.45 11.27 1.08
CA GLY A 223 9.23 12.53 0.40
C GLY A 223 10.36 13.01 -0.52
N ARG A 224 11.41 12.20 -0.71
CA ARG A 224 12.54 12.52 -1.60
C ARG A 224 12.44 11.76 -2.91
N LEU A 225 12.65 12.44 -4.02
CA LEU A 225 12.77 11.82 -5.34
C LEU A 225 14.05 10.98 -5.39
N MET A 226 13.90 9.69 -5.71
CA MET A 226 14.98 8.73 -5.70
C MET A 226 15.45 8.36 -7.10
N SER A 227 14.52 8.04 -8.00
CA SER A 227 14.82 7.70 -9.40
C SER A 227 13.64 8.00 -10.30
N VAL A 228 13.94 8.27 -11.57
CA VAL A 228 12.95 8.42 -12.64
C VAL A 228 13.39 7.58 -13.84
N VAL A 229 12.46 6.83 -14.40
CA VAL A 229 12.67 6.07 -15.65
C VAL A 229 11.68 6.56 -16.68
N ILE A 230 12.17 6.89 -17.88
CA ILE A 230 11.38 7.10 -19.09
C ILE A 230 11.60 5.87 -19.97
N ASP A 231 10.65 4.94 -19.95
CA ASP A 231 10.77 3.66 -20.64
C ASP A 231 10.16 3.73 -22.05
N ASP A 232 11.00 4.01 -23.04
CA ASP A 232 10.62 4.08 -24.45
C ASP A 232 10.81 2.73 -25.17
N ASP A 233 11.18 1.66 -24.48
CA ASP A 233 11.26 0.31 -25.04
C ASP A 233 9.87 -0.32 -25.15
N ALA A 234 9.04 0.21 -26.02
CA ALA A 234 7.64 -0.17 -26.16
C ALA A 234 7.38 -1.69 -26.31
N PRO A 235 8.21 -2.48 -27.02
CA PRO A 235 8.02 -3.92 -27.11
C PRO A 235 8.21 -4.68 -25.79
N ASN A 236 9.07 -4.19 -24.89
CA ASN A 236 9.44 -4.87 -23.66
C ASN A 236 8.87 -4.20 -22.40
N ARG A 237 8.32 -2.99 -22.54
CA ARG A 237 7.74 -2.22 -21.44
C ARG A 237 6.43 -2.82 -20.95
N PRO A 238 6.32 -3.28 -19.67
CA PRO A 238 5.04 -3.59 -19.08
C PRO A 238 4.18 -2.33 -18.94
N VAL A 239 2.94 -2.37 -19.46
CA VAL A 239 2.01 -1.23 -19.41
C VAL A 239 0.99 -1.33 -18.27
N ASP A 240 0.73 -2.54 -17.81
CA ASP A 240 -0.14 -2.87 -16.68
C ASP A 240 0.38 -4.12 -15.95
N GLY A 241 -0.20 -4.47 -14.84
CA GLY A 241 0.13 -5.73 -14.20
C GLY A 241 -0.17 -5.75 -12.71
N LEU A 242 0.24 -6.81 -12.07
CA LEU A 242 0.03 -7.06 -10.65
C LEU A 242 0.95 -6.17 -9.79
N ILE A 243 0.51 -5.96 -8.55
CA ILE A 243 1.32 -5.40 -7.47
C ILE A 243 1.68 -6.56 -6.53
N GLY A 244 2.91 -6.57 -6.03
CA GLY A 244 3.36 -7.53 -5.02
C GLY A 244 4.55 -7.00 -4.25
N VAL A 245 4.78 -7.56 -3.06
CA VAL A 245 5.97 -7.25 -2.25
C VAL A 245 6.78 -8.51 -2.04
N GLN A 246 8.10 -8.34 -1.97
CA GLN A 246 9.09 -9.42 -2.07
C GLN A 246 9.65 -9.81 -0.71
N VAL A 247 9.93 -11.12 -0.53
CA VAL A 247 10.98 -11.61 0.35
C VAL A 247 12.09 -12.16 -0.54
N HIS A 248 13.27 -11.56 -0.45
CA HIS A 248 14.42 -11.92 -1.27
C HIS A 248 15.18 -13.10 -0.63
N VAL A 249 15.66 -14.03 -1.47
CA VAL A 249 16.53 -15.11 -1.02
C VAL A 249 17.77 -14.56 -0.30
N GLY A 250 18.06 -15.08 0.88
CA GLY A 250 19.18 -14.58 1.67
C GLY A 250 19.17 -15.10 3.12
N PRO A 251 19.88 -14.43 4.01
CA PRO A 251 19.89 -14.75 5.43
C PRO A 251 18.52 -14.52 6.07
N PRO A 252 18.29 -15.00 7.29
CA PRO A 252 17.09 -14.68 8.06
C PRO A 252 16.85 -13.18 8.09
N MET A 253 15.61 -12.79 7.79
CA MET A 253 15.18 -11.41 7.68
C MET A 253 13.69 -11.25 7.95
N LYS A 254 13.29 -10.03 8.30
CA LYS A 254 11.88 -9.63 8.40
C LYS A 254 11.67 -8.32 7.65
N VAL A 255 10.60 -8.25 6.86
CA VAL A 255 10.09 -7.01 6.28
C VAL A 255 8.61 -6.87 6.63
N GLU A 256 8.18 -5.66 6.90
CA GLU A 256 6.83 -5.32 7.27
C GLU A 256 6.33 -4.20 6.37
N TYR A 257 5.06 -4.31 5.94
CA TYR A 257 4.40 -3.31 5.08
C TYR A 257 3.05 -2.92 5.68
N ARG A 258 2.72 -1.64 5.66
CA ARG A 258 1.43 -1.10 6.11
C ARG A 258 0.98 0.10 5.29
N ASN A 259 -0.23 0.58 5.55
CA ASN A 259 -0.79 1.78 4.92
C ASN A 259 -0.72 1.71 3.39
N ILE A 260 -1.01 0.52 2.82
CA ILE A 260 -0.91 0.28 1.38
C ILE A 260 -2.14 0.86 0.69
N ARG A 261 -1.94 1.94 -0.08
CA ARG A 261 -3.01 2.71 -0.72
C ARG A 261 -2.71 2.89 -2.20
N LEU A 262 -3.73 2.67 -3.03
CA LEU A 262 -3.65 2.75 -4.49
C LEU A 262 -4.63 3.79 -5.01
N LYS A 263 -4.18 4.60 -5.97
CA LYS A 263 -5.01 5.50 -6.77
C LYS A 263 -4.80 5.18 -8.23
N ASN A 264 -5.87 4.80 -8.92
CA ASN A 264 -5.87 4.62 -10.38
C ASN A 264 -6.24 5.94 -11.06
N TRP A 265 -5.66 6.18 -12.25
CA TRP A 265 -5.93 7.34 -13.10
C TRP A 265 -6.85 6.97 -14.25
#